data_b5c7328b29c2647a1b88bc89a0c848bd
#
_entry.id   b5c7328b29c2647a1b88bc89a0c848bd
#
_cell.length_a   1.000
_cell.length_b   1.000
_cell.length_c   1.000
_cell.angle_alpha   90.00
_cell.angle_beta   90.00
_cell.angle_gamma   90.00
#
_symmetry.space_group_name_H-M   'P 1'
#
loop_
_entity.id
_entity.type
_entity.pdbx_description
1 polymer ?
#
loop_
_entity_poly.entity_id
_entity_poly.type
_entity_poly.pdbx_seq_one_letter_code
_entity_poly.pdbx_strand_id
1 'polypeptide(L)'
;MYRLAIEKLYEWKRSANRKPLILKGARQVGKTWLMKEFGKQAYEKTVYINFDSNSRMTELFSSDLEIRRILMGLELYSDVRITPGDTLIIFDEVQEVPRALTSLKYFYENAPEYPIICAGSLLGIALHQGTSFPVGKVDFLNLYPLSFKEFLMAVGKGKYVDLMNSGDYAMMRAFKQDLIDSLKHYYFVGGMPEAVLSFADEKDFDEVRRIQKRILEAYEQDFSKHAPNESVPKLRMIWNSIPSQLAKENKKFIYGLVREGARAKDYESAMMWLTDCGLVHKVTRVSVGRLPLKAYEDIKAFKLFVLDVGLLGCMVGLSKKVLLDGNDLFVEFKGDLTEQYVLQQLVTHSEWSMYYYTNDNGSCEVDFLVDTGETVVPVEVKAEVNLRAKSLRMYVEKYSPVMAVRTSMQDYKKESWLVNLPLYAIENLTKEGI
;
A
#
# COMPACT_ATOMS: atom_id res chain seq x y z
N MET A 1 15.75 2.75 9.14
CA MET A 1 14.39 2.18 9.40
C MET A 1 14.27 0.88 8.62
N TYR A 2 13.80 -0.21 9.22
CA TYR A 2 13.65 -1.50 8.51
C TYR A 2 12.43 -1.46 7.57
N ARG A 3 12.55 -2.10 6.39
CA ARG A 3 11.45 -2.27 5.43
C ARG A 3 11.44 -3.71 4.92
N LEU A 4 10.31 -4.39 5.05
CA LEU A 4 10.12 -5.76 4.54
C LEU A 4 10.37 -5.87 3.03
N ALA A 5 10.09 -4.81 2.28
CA ALA A 5 10.34 -4.74 0.85
C ALA A 5 11.82 -4.94 0.46
N ILE A 6 12.78 -4.78 1.41
CA ILE A 6 14.20 -5.00 1.14
C ILE A 6 14.47 -6.47 0.77
N GLU A 7 13.73 -7.41 1.36
CA GLU A 7 13.86 -8.85 1.07
C GLU A 7 13.48 -9.15 -0.38
N LYS A 8 12.39 -8.53 -0.88
CA LYS A 8 11.99 -8.65 -2.30
C LYS A 8 13.03 -8.05 -3.25
N LEU A 9 13.75 -7.01 -2.83
CA LEU A 9 14.86 -6.47 -3.60
C LEU A 9 16.05 -7.44 -3.66
N TYR A 10 16.34 -8.17 -2.57
CA TYR A 10 17.35 -9.23 -2.59
C TYR A 10 16.92 -10.42 -3.47
N GLU A 11 15.65 -10.79 -3.47
CA GLU A 11 15.11 -11.81 -4.37
C GLU A 11 15.26 -11.37 -5.83
N TRP A 12 14.87 -10.13 -6.15
CA TRP A 12 15.07 -9.54 -7.47
C TRP A 12 16.56 -9.53 -7.89
N LYS A 13 17.47 -9.15 -6.99
CA LYS A 13 18.91 -9.18 -7.28
C LYS A 13 19.40 -10.57 -7.66
N ARG A 14 18.90 -11.61 -7.00
CA ARG A 14 19.29 -13.03 -7.21
C ARG A 14 18.63 -13.68 -8.42
N SER A 15 17.60 -13.07 -8.99
CA SER A 15 16.87 -13.63 -10.12
C SER A 15 17.76 -13.73 -11.36
N ALA A 16 17.83 -14.92 -11.96
CA ALA A 16 18.58 -15.17 -13.19
C ALA A 16 18.02 -14.40 -14.38
N ASN A 17 16.70 -14.14 -14.39
CA ASN A 17 16.00 -13.40 -15.44
C ASN A 17 15.62 -11.98 -14.99
N ARG A 18 16.45 -11.38 -14.15
CA ARG A 18 16.25 -10.04 -13.63
C ARG A 18 16.05 -9.02 -14.76
N LYS A 19 14.97 -8.24 -14.64
CA LYS A 19 14.71 -7.07 -15.50
C LYS A 19 14.98 -5.79 -14.70
N PRO A 20 15.16 -4.62 -15.35
CA PRO A 20 15.10 -3.35 -14.65
C PRO A 20 13.84 -3.27 -13.77
N LEU A 21 13.99 -2.86 -12.52
CA LEU A 21 12.89 -2.85 -11.55
C LEU A 21 12.29 -1.45 -11.41
N ILE A 22 10.99 -1.37 -11.42
CA ILE A 22 10.25 -0.14 -11.17
C ILE A 22 9.53 -0.23 -9.82
N LEU A 23 9.93 0.64 -8.88
CA LEU A 23 9.22 0.81 -7.62
C LEU A 23 8.01 1.72 -7.83
N LYS A 24 6.80 1.17 -7.60
CA LYS A 24 5.54 1.90 -7.60
C LYS A 24 5.10 2.19 -6.16
N GLY A 25 4.30 3.20 -5.97
CA GLY A 25 3.71 3.55 -4.68
C GLY A 25 3.51 5.06 -4.55
N ALA A 26 2.65 5.46 -3.63
CA ALA A 26 2.34 6.86 -3.39
C ALA A 26 3.58 7.70 -3.07
N ARG A 27 3.44 9.00 -3.15
CA ARG A 27 4.48 9.94 -2.70
C ARG A 27 4.73 9.77 -1.20
N GLN A 28 5.98 9.98 -0.76
CA GLN A 28 6.40 9.93 0.65
C GLN A 28 6.31 8.55 1.35
N VAL A 29 6.08 7.45 0.64
CA VAL A 29 6.15 6.09 1.22
C VAL A 29 7.57 5.53 1.37
N GLY A 30 8.60 6.32 0.99
CA GLY A 30 10.01 5.97 1.22
C GLY A 30 10.72 5.27 0.06
N LYS A 31 10.26 5.41 -1.19
CA LYS A 31 10.89 4.80 -2.37
C LYS A 31 12.38 5.15 -2.51
N THR A 32 12.70 6.44 -2.51
CA THR A 32 14.09 6.94 -2.62
C THR A 32 14.98 6.39 -1.53
N TRP A 33 14.49 6.41 -0.28
CA TRP A 33 15.21 5.85 0.86
C TRP A 33 15.50 4.36 0.67
N LEU A 34 14.49 3.57 0.28
CA LEU A 34 14.62 2.13 0.08
C LEU A 34 15.64 1.78 -1.00
N MET A 35 15.62 2.48 -2.14
CA MET A 35 16.58 2.27 -3.24
C MET A 35 18.02 2.56 -2.80
N LYS A 36 18.24 3.69 -2.11
CA LYS A 36 19.57 4.08 -1.60
C LYS A 36 20.06 3.11 -0.55
N GLU A 37 19.22 2.72 0.39
CA GLU A 37 19.57 1.77 1.45
C GLU A 37 19.91 0.39 0.87
N PHE A 38 19.12 -0.08 -0.10
CA PHE A 38 19.41 -1.33 -0.80
C PHE A 38 20.73 -1.26 -1.57
N GLY A 39 21.00 -0.15 -2.26
CA GLY A 39 22.27 0.06 -2.95
C GLY A 39 23.45 -0.03 -2.00
N LYS A 40 23.35 0.63 -0.84
CA LYS A 40 24.39 0.60 0.20
C LYS A 40 24.63 -0.80 0.80
N GLN A 41 23.57 -1.59 0.98
CA GLN A 41 23.67 -2.92 1.60
C GLN A 41 24.08 -4.01 0.61
N ALA A 42 23.67 -3.90 -0.64
CA ALA A 42 23.69 -4.99 -1.60
C ALA A 42 24.74 -4.86 -2.72
N TYR A 43 25.31 -3.68 -2.92
CA TYR A 43 26.26 -3.39 -4.01
C TYR A 43 27.50 -2.66 -3.49
N GLU A 44 28.62 -2.81 -4.20
CA GLU A 44 29.86 -2.09 -3.89
C GLU A 44 29.73 -0.60 -4.17
N LYS A 45 28.98 -0.25 -5.23
CA LYS A 45 28.79 1.12 -5.70
C LYS A 45 27.34 1.37 -6.04
N THR A 46 26.95 2.62 -5.92
CA THR A 46 25.61 3.08 -6.31
C THR A 46 25.71 4.39 -7.09
N VAL A 47 25.12 4.40 -8.26
CA VAL A 47 24.92 5.62 -9.06
C VAL A 47 23.49 6.07 -8.89
N TYR A 48 23.30 7.23 -8.27
CA TYR A 48 21.97 7.81 -8.02
C TYR A 48 21.74 9.02 -8.91
N ILE A 49 20.71 8.94 -9.75
CA ILE A 49 20.28 9.99 -10.66
C ILE A 49 18.86 10.42 -10.28
N ASN A 50 18.71 11.68 -9.90
CA ASN A 50 17.40 12.31 -9.78
C ASN A 50 17.11 13.07 -11.07
N PHE A 51 15.98 12.77 -11.70
CA PHE A 51 15.57 13.40 -12.95
C PHE A 51 14.77 14.69 -12.75
N ASP A 52 14.32 14.98 -11.52
CA ASP A 52 13.59 16.23 -11.25
C ASP A 52 14.48 17.46 -11.51
N SER A 53 14.01 18.35 -12.41
CA SER A 53 14.70 19.60 -12.79
C SER A 53 16.15 19.39 -13.31
N ASN A 54 16.46 18.21 -13.90
CA ASN A 54 17.79 17.81 -14.32
C ASN A 54 17.99 17.94 -15.85
N SER A 55 18.35 19.14 -16.30
CA SER A 55 18.55 19.46 -17.72
C SER A 55 19.64 18.60 -18.39
N ARG A 56 20.75 18.28 -17.67
CA ARG A 56 21.82 17.42 -18.21
C ARG A 56 21.33 16.02 -18.52
N MET A 57 20.51 15.44 -17.67
CA MET A 57 19.93 14.13 -17.91
C MET A 57 18.87 14.19 -19.01
N THR A 58 18.07 15.24 -19.07
CA THR A 58 17.15 15.46 -20.19
C THR A 58 17.89 15.48 -21.52
N GLU A 59 19.01 16.18 -21.63
CA GLU A 59 19.84 16.27 -22.81
C GLU A 59 20.50 14.90 -23.14
N LEU A 60 21.07 14.20 -22.13
CA LEU A 60 21.69 12.90 -22.29
C LEU A 60 20.74 11.88 -22.93
N PHE A 61 19.49 11.81 -22.46
CA PHE A 61 18.51 10.86 -22.98
C PHE A 61 17.74 11.35 -24.22
N SER A 62 17.88 12.62 -24.63
CA SER A 62 17.17 13.18 -25.78
C SER A 62 17.79 12.79 -27.11
N SER A 63 19.11 12.56 -27.21
CA SER A 63 19.81 12.31 -28.46
C SER A 63 19.54 10.91 -28.98
N ASP A 64 20.16 9.90 -28.44
CA ASP A 64 19.95 8.48 -28.74
C ASP A 64 19.89 7.68 -27.44
N LEU A 65 19.56 6.38 -27.52
CA LEU A 65 19.50 5.47 -26.38
C LEU A 65 20.59 4.39 -26.45
N GLU A 66 21.76 4.75 -27.03
CA GLU A 66 22.92 3.87 -27.07
C GLU A 66 23.48 3.69 -25.66
N ILE A 67 23.56 2.43 -25.18
CA ILE A 67 23.84 2.11 -23.78
C ILE A 67 25.22 2.60 -23.34
N ARG A 68 26.27 2.41 -24.20
CA ARG A 68 27.63 2.84 -23.80
C ARG A 68 27.72 4.34 -23.59
N ARG A 69 27.03 5.10 -24.44
CA ARG A 69 26.98 6.56 -24.33
C ARG A 69 26.21 6.99 -23.07
N ILE A 70 25.09 6.31 -22.77
CA ILE A 70 24.34 6.56 -21.54
C ILE A 70 25.23 6.27 -20.32
N LEU A 71 25.85 5.09 -20.24
CA LEU A 71 26.71 4.71 -19.13
C LEU A 71 27.85 5.72 -18.93
N MET A 72 28.55 6.14 -20.01
CA MET A 72 29.59 7.16 -19.95
C MET A 72 29.02 8.49 -19.39
N GLY A 73 27.85 8.91 -19.82
CA GLY A 73 27.19 10.12 -19.32
C GLY A 73 26.82 10.04 -17.83
N LEU A 74 26.36 8.87 -17.39
CA LEU A 74 26.08 8.62 -15.97
C LEU A 74 27.37 8.61 -15.13
N GLU A 75 28.46 8.03 -15.63
CA GLU A 75 29.78 8.06 -14.96
C GLU A 75 30.29 9.51 -14.81
N LEU A 76 30.26 10.30 -15.90
CA LEU A 76 30.66 11.70 -15.89
C LEU A 76 29.81 12.57 -14.93
N TYR A 77 28.52 12.22 -14.80
CA TYR A 77 27.63 12.96 -13.93
C TYR A 77 27.83 12.63 -12.46
N SER A 78 28.02 11.34 -12.15
CA SER A 78 28.08 10.83 -10.76
C SER A 78 29.50 10.76 -10.18
N ASP A 79 30.53 10.88 -11.01
CA ASP A 79 31.93 10.61 -10.68
C ASP A 79 32.17 9.18 -10.14
N VAL A 80 31.31 8.23 -10.56
CA VAL A 80 31.37 6.82 -10.15
C VAL A 80 31.54 5.94 -11.39
N ARG A 81 32.59 5.14 -11.42
CA ARG A 81 32.79 4.14 -12.49
C ARG A 81 31.75 3.02 -12.34
N ILE A 82 30.98 2.78 -13.41
CA ILE A 82 29.92 1.78 -13.45
C ILE A 82 30.49 0.45 -13.92
N THR A 83 30.45 -0.55 -13.05
CA THR A 83 30.91 -1.92 -13.32
C THR A 83 29.73 -2.88 -13.35
N PRO A 84 29.68 -3.81 -14.34
CA PRO A 84 28.63 -4.82 -14.43
C PRO A 84 28.51 -5.62 -13.13
N GLY A 85 27.29 -5.80 -12.64
CA GLY A 85 26.99 -6.59 -11.44
C GLY A 85 27.29 -5.93 -10.09
N ASP A 86 28.31 -5.06 -10.02
CA ASP A 86 28.80 -4.47 -8.75
C ASP A 86 28.20 -3.08 -8.48
N THR A 87 27.72 -2.39 -9.52
CA THR A 87 27.15 -1.05 -9.41
C THR A 87 25.64 -1.06 -9.62
N LEU A 88 24.89 -0.64 -8.61
CA LEU A 88 23.46 -0.40 -8.76
C LEU A 88 23.22 0.99 -9.38
N ILE A 89 22.46 1.05 -10.46
CA ILE A 89 21.99 2.30 -11.06
C ILE A 89 20.58 2.60 -10.51
N ILE A 90 20.39 3.77 -9.92
CA ILE A 90 19.13 4.24 -9.38
C ILE A 90 18.65 5.44 -10.18
N PHE A 91 17.48 5.31 -10.80
CA PHE A 91 16.74 6.37 -11.47
C PHE A 91 15.57 6.83 -10.62
N ASP A 92 15.65 8.01 -10.04
CA ASP A 92 14.58 8.58 -9.20
C ASP A 92 13.83 9.67 -9.97
N GLU A 93 12.53 9.77 -9.76
CA GLU A 93 11.58 10.63 -10.48
C GLU A 93 11.70 10.47 -12.01
N VAL A 94 11.84 9.21 -12.47
CA VAL A 94 12.14 8.87 -13.87
C VAL A 94 11.06 9.33 -14.86
N GLN A 95 9.84 9.61 -14.42
CA GLN A 95 8.76 10.16 -15.26
C GLN A 95 9.05 11.56 -15.79
N GLU A 96 9.95 12.32 -15.14
CA GLU A 96 10.36 13.66 -15.61
C GLU A 96 11.15 13.60 -16.94
N VAL A 97 11.77 12.45 -17.24
CA VAL A 97 12.45 12.20 -18.51
C VAL A 97 11.93 10.91 -19.15
N PRO A 98 10.84 10.95 -19.92
CA PRO A 98 10.17 9.76 -20.48
C PRO A 98 11.09 8.85 -21.29
N ARG A 99 12.11 9.41 -21.95
CA ARG A 99 13.09 8.63 -22.71
C ARG A 99 14.03 7.82 -21.81
N ALA A 100 14.28 8.26 -20.57
CA ALA A 100 15.00 7.46 -19.59
C ALA A 100 14.19 6.20 -19.22
N LEU A 101 12.88 6.32 -19.09
CA LEU A 101 12.00 5.16 -18.91
C LEU A 101 12.04 4.21 -20.11
N THR A 102 12.02 4.75 -21.34
CA THR A 102 12.15 3.96 -22.57
C THR A 102 13.51 3.24 -22.66
N SER A 103 14.59 3.83 -22.12
CA SER A 103 15.93 3.23 -22.14
C SER A 103 16.01 1.90 -21.38
N LEU A 104 15.13 1.66 -20.40
CA LEU A 104 15.09 0.41 -19.64
C LEU A 104 14.92 -0.82 -20.52
N LYS A 105 14.18 -0.69 -21.66
CA LYS A 105 14.06 -1.74 -22.65
C LYS A 105 15.44 -2.12 -23.24
N TYR A 106 16.22 -1.12 -23.60
CA TYR A 106 17.52 -1.33 -24.22
C TYR A 106 18.55 -1.86 -23.22
N PHE A 107 18.48 -1.44 -21.96
CA PHE A 107 19.29 -2.05 -20.90
C PHE A 107 18.95 -3.53 -20.74
N TYR A 108 17.66 -3.89 -20.67
CA TYR A 108 17.26 -5.30 -20.56
C TYR A 108 17.72 -6.14 -21.76
N GLU A 109 17.62 -5.61 -23.00
CA GLU A 109 17.91 -6.36 -24.22
C GLU A 109 19.42 -6.46 -24.53
N ASN A 110 20.19 -5.40 -24.21
CA ASN A 110 21.57 -5.26 -24.68
C ASN A 110 22.61 -5.19 -23.55
N ALA A 111 22.19 -5.01 -22.31
CA ALA A 111 23.08 -4.83 -21.16
C ALA A 111 22.43 -5.29 -19.83
N PRO A 112 21.90 -6.54 -19.77
CA PRO A 112 21.18 -7.05 -18.59
C PRO A 112 22.08 -7.21 -17.36
N GLU A 113 23.38 -7.18 -17.53
CA GLU A 113 24.37 -7.23 -16.45
C GLU A 113 24.38 -5.99 -15.57
N TYR A 114 23.81 -4.85 -16.02
CA TYR A 114 23.70 -3.64 -15.21
C TYR A 114 22.38 -3.61 -14.42
N PRO A 115 22.43 -3.75 -13.10
CA PRO A 115 21.23 -3.68 -12.27
C PRO A 115 20.70 -2.26 -12.21
N ILE A 116 19.41 -2.08 -12.56
CA ILE A 116 18.75 -0.78 -12.56
C ILE A 116 17.47 -0.86 -11.73
N ILE A 117 17.32 0.08 -10.78
CA ILE A 117 16.07 0.30 -10.07
C ILE A 117 15.59 1.73 -10.36
N CYS A 118 14.32 1.85 -10.69
CA CYS A 118 13.69 3.15 -10.96
C CYS A 118 12.56 3.40 -9.97
N ALA A 119 12.34 4.66 -9.66
CA ALA A 119 11.15 5.11 -8.94
C ALA A 119 10.57 6.38 -9.57
N GLY A 120 9.28 6.56 -9.33
CA GLY A 120 8.57 7.79 -9.63
C GLY A 120 7.21 7.79 -8.95
N SER A 121 6.84 8.92 -8.42
CA SER A 121 5.61 9.07 -7.63
C SER A 121 4.33 9.01 -8.48
N LEU A 122 4.44 9.26 -9.79
CA LEU A 122 3.32 9.35 -10.73
C LEU A 122 3.49 8.39 -11.91
N LEU A 123 4.29 7.35 -11.75
CA LEU A 123 4.54 6.38 -12.82
C LEU A 123 3.26 5.70 -13.31
N GLY A 124 2.29 5.44 -12.43
CA GLY A 124 0.98 4.93 -12.84
C GLY A 124 0.30 5.82 -13.88
N ILE A 125 0.43 7.13 -13.76
CA ILE A 125 -0.16 8.12 -14.69
C ILE A 125 0.69 8.28 -15.94
N ALA A 126 2.02 8.35 -15.81
CA ALA A 126 2.94 8.47 -16.95
C ALA A 126 2.78 7.32 -17.96
N LEU A 127 2.34 6.14 -17.50
CA LEU A 127 2.01 4.99 -18.33
C LEU A 127 0.89 5.28 -19.35
N HIS A 128 -0.01 6.22 -19.06
CA HIS A 128 -1.16 6.56 -19.91
C HIS A 128 -0.90 7.74 -20.85
N GLN A 129 0.23 8.45 -20.74
CA GLN A 129 0.51 9.67 -21.51
C GLN A 129 1.31 9.45 -22.82
N GLY A 130 1.16 8.29 -23.47
CA GLY A 130 1.69 8.09 -24.84
C GLY A 130 3.23 7.93 -24.92
N THR A 131 3.93 7.72 -23.81
CA THR A 131 5.34 7.36 -23.79
C THR A 131 5.51 5.89 -24.22
N SER A 132 6.59 5.57 -24.97
CA SER A 132 6.95 4.19 -25.29
C SER A 132 7.38 3.45 -24.01
N PHE A 133 6.41 2.98 -23.26
CA PHE A 133 6.66 2.22 -22.03
C PHE A 133 7.28 0.85 -22.35
N PRO A 134 8.29 0.39 -21.60
CA PRO A 134 8.99 -0.88 -21.86
C PRO A 134 8.16 -2.11 -21.44
N VAL A 135 7.01 -2.33 -22.08
CA VAL A 135 6.07 -3.43 -21.78
C VAL A 135 6.79 -4.77 -21.83
N GLY A 136 6.66 -5.56 -20.76
CA GLY A 136 7.26 -6.89 -20.64
C GLY A 136 8.79 -6.90 -20.45
N LYS A 137 9.44 -5.72 -20.39
CA LYS A 137 10.90 -5.57 -20.26
C LYS A 137 11.33 -5.03 -18.89
N VAL A 138 10.41 -4.87 -17.98
CA VAL A 138 10.63 -4.40 -16.61
C VAL A 138 9.83 -5.25 -15.62
N ASP A 139 10.33 -5.32 -14.41
CA ASP A 139 9.64 -5.86 -13.24
C ASP A 139 9.05 -4.72 -12.41
N PHE A 140 8.05 -5.04 -11.57
CA PHE A 140 7.40 -4.06 -10.70
C PHE A 140 7.43 -4.52 -9.25
N LEU A 141 7.63 -3.57 -8.34
CA LEU A 141 7.46 -3.77 -6.90
C LEU A 141 6.64 -2.61 -6.33
N ASN A 142 5.52 -2.94 -5.70
CA ASN A 142 4.71 -1.95 -5.01
C ASN A 142 5.27 -1.69 -3.62
N LEU A 143 5.42 -0.41 -3.27
CA LEU A 143 5.81 0.04 -1.94
C LEU A 143 4.64 0.78 -1.30
N TYR A 144 4.23 0.28 -0.14
CA TYR A 144 3.14 0.81 0.68
C TYR A 144 3.69 1.59 1.88
N PRO A 145 2.87 2.32 2.63
CA PRO A 145 3.21 2.78 3.98
C PRO A 145 3.71 1.62 4.85
N LEU A 146 4.42 1.90 5.94
CA LEU A 146 4.91 0.86 6.84
C LEU A 146 3.75 0.00 7.35
N SER A 147 3.96 -1.32 7.36
CA SER A 147 3.07 -2.25 8.04
C SER A 147 3.17 -2.12 9.56
N PHE A 148 2.29 -2.78 10.31
CA PHE A 148 2.36 -2.77 11.77
C PHE A 148 3.67 -3.41 12.29
N LYS A 149 4.15 -4.49 11.66
CA LYS A 149 5.44 -5.09 12.00
C LYS A 149 6.60 -4.13 11.74
N GLU A 150 6.60 -3.44 10.58
CA GLU A 150 7.61 -2.42 10.26
C GLU A 150 7.57 -1.24 11.25
N PHE A 151 6.38 -0.83 11.67
CA PHE A 151 6.20 0.18 12.72
C PHE A 151 6.80 -0.27 14.05
N LEU A 152 6.50 -1.50 14.50
CA LEU A 152 7.08 -2.05 15.73
C LEU A 152 8.62 -2.07 15.69
N MET A 153 9.20 -2.45 14.55
CA MET A 153 10.66 -2.38 14.35
C MET A 153 11.18 -0.95 14.48
N ALA A 154 10.50 0.02 13.86
CA ALA A 154 10.90 1.41 13.88
C ALA A 154 10.86 2.04 15.28
N VAL A 155 9.88 1.66 16.12
CA VAL A 155 9.73 2.18 17.49
C VAL A 155 10.52 1.39 18.54
N GLY A 156 11.45 0.50 18.13
CA GLY A 156 12.33 -0.28 19.02
C GLY A 156 11.67 -1.50 19.66
N LYS A 157 10.52 -1.95 19.12
CA LYS A 157 9.78 -3.11 19.61
C LYS A 157 9.99 -4.39 18.77
N GLY A 158 11.19 -4.58 18.20
CA GLY A 158 11.50 -5.72 17.32
C GLY A 158 11.24 -7.10 17.94
N LYS A 159 11.44 -7.26 19.25
CA LYS A 159 11.12 -8.51 19.95
C LYS A 159 9.66 -8.94 19.84
N TYR A 160 8.73 -7.99 19.72
CA TYR A 160 7.33 -8.31 19.46
C TYR A 160 7.11 -8.80 18.03
N VAL A 161 7.90 -8.32 17.08
CA VAL A 161 7.87 -8.85 15.69
C VAL A 161 8.38 -10.29 15.65
N ASP A 162 9.48 -10.59 16.37
CA ASP A 162 9.98 -11.95 16.51
C ASP A 162 8.94 -12.89 17.13
N LEU A 163 8.26 -12.42 18.19
CA LEU A 163 7.15 -13.14 18.81
C LEU A 163 5.98 -13.36 17.84
N MET A 164 5.58 -12.35 17.07
CA MET A 164 4.53 -12.48 16.07
C MET A 164 4.91 -13.48 14.98
N ASN A 165 6.16 -13.44 14.51
CA ASN A 165 6.66 -14.35 13.48
C ASN A 165 6.81 -15.80 13.98
N SER A 166 7.00 -16.02 15.28
CA SER A 166 7.08 -17.36 15.85
C SER A 166 5.73 -18.13 15.86
N GLY A 167 4.60 -17.41 15.72
CA GLY A 167 3.27 -18.01 15.83
C GLY A 167 2.89 -18.48 17.24
N ASP A 168 3.66 -18.12 18.28
CA ASP A 168 3.35 -18.47 19.67
C ASP A 168 2.22 -17.56 20.24
N TYR A 169 1.00 -17.92 19.88
CA TYR A 169 -0.17 -17.16 20.34
C TYR A 169 -0.40 -17.23 21.86
N ALA A 170 0.12 -18.26 22.53
CA ALA A 170 0.04 -18.35 24.00
C ALA A 170 0.93 -17.28 24.65
N MET A 171 2.14 -17.12 24.14
CA MET A 171 3.05 -16.05 24.57
C MET A 171 2.51 -14.67 24.18
N MET A 172 1.96 -14.49 22.97
CA MET A 172 1.32 -13.22 22.56
C MET A 172 0.19 -12.81 23.51
N ARG A 173 -0.59 -13.78 24.04
CA ARG A 173 -1.64 -13.52 25.01
C ARG A 173 -1.07 -12.94 26.31
N ALA A 174 0.09 -13.40 26.78
CA ALA A 174 0.73 -12.86 27.97
C ALA A 174 1.13 -11.38 27.83
N PHE A 175 1.49 -10.97 26.59
CA PHE A 175 1.87 -9.60 26.24
C PHE A 175 0.80 -8.83 25.44
N LYS A 176 -0.45 -9.28 25.54
CA LYS A 176 -1.58 -8.74 24.77
C LYS A 176 -1.76 -7.23 24.95
N GLN A 177 -1.64 -6.72 26.18
CA GLN A 177 -1.85 -5.30 26.45
C GLN A 177 -0.82 -4.42 25.73
N ASP A 178 0.45 -4.82 25.75
CA ASP A 178 1.52 -4.07 25.05
C ASP A 178 1.32 -4.04 23.54
N LEU A 179 0.83 -5.17 22.97
CA LEU A 179 0.49 -5.27 21.53
C LEU A 179 -0.71 -4.40 21.17
N ILE A 180 -1.75 -4.39 22.01
CA ILE A 180 -2.94 -3.53 21.83
C ILE A 180 -2.56 -2.06 21.93
N ASP A 181 -1.76 -1.66 22.92
CA ASP A 181 -1.34 -0.26 23.07
C ASP A 181 -0.46 0.18 21.89
N SER A 182 0.40 -0.72 21.40
CA SER A 182 1.16 -0.46 20.17
C SER A 182 0.27 -0.33 18.94
N LEU A 183 -0.78 -1.15 18.84
CA LEU A 183 -1.76 -1.07 17.76
C LEU A 183 -2.55 0.24 17.80
N LYS A 184 -2.93 0.73 18.98
CA LYS A 184 -3.55 2.06 19.14
C LYS A 184 -2.62 3.17 18.68
N HIS A 185 -1.32 3.09 19.04
CA HIS A 185 -0.33 4.03 18.54
C HIS A 185 -0.26 4.01 17.01
N TYR A 186 -0.23 2.82 16.41
CA TYR A 186 -0.23 2.68 14.95
C TYR A 186 -1.50 3.24 14.30
N TYR A 187 -2.68 3.07 14.90
CA TYR A 187 -3.91 3.66 14.37
C TYR A 187 -3.84 5.20 14.31
N PHE A 188 -3.14 5.83 15.25
CA PHE A 188 -2.94 7.28 15.23
C PHE A 188 -1.82 7.71 14.30
N VAL A 189 -0.65 7.06 14.39
CA VAL A 189 0.57 7.42 13.66
C VAL A 189 0.47 7.01 12.19
N GLY A 190 -0.11 5.85 11.92
CA GLY A 190 -0.10 5.22 10.61
C GLY A 190 1.26 4.65 10.25
N GLY A 191 1.43 4.37 8.96
CA GLY A 191 2.64 3.83 8.37
C GLY A 191 3.42 4.83 7.50
N MET A 192 3.05 6.12 7.46
CA MET A 192 3.83 7.09 6.68
C MET A 192 5.21 7.29 7.30
N PRO A 193 6.31 7.09 6.53
CA PRO A 193 7.68 7.05 7.08
C PRO A 193 8.05 8.26 7.93
N GLU A 194 7.73 9.48 7.50
CA GLU A 194 8.03 10.71 8.24
C GLU A 194 7.31 10.76 9.59
N ALA A 195 6.03 10.38 9.61
CA ALA A 195 5.23 10.31 10.83
C ALA A 195 5.74 9.23 11.80
N VAL A 196 6.12 8.06 11.27
CA VAL A 196 6.67 6.96 12.09
C VAL A 196 8.02 7.33 12.68
N LEU A 197 8.92 7.96 11.91
CA LEU A 197 10.23 8.40 12.41
C LEU A 197 10.10 9.45 13.50
N SER A 198 9.30 10.49 13.27
CA SER A 198 9.05 11.52 14.28
C SER A 198 8.50 10.91 15.58
N PHE A 199 7.53 9.98 15.46
CA PHE A 199 7.00 9.29 16.62
C PHE A 199 8.04 8.37 17.30
N ALA A 200 8.90 7.71 16.53
CA ALA A 200 9.94 6.86 17.08
C ALA A 200 10.95 7.65 17.94
N ASP A 201 11.30 8.86 17.49
CA ASP A 201 12.30 9.71 18.12
C ASP A 201 11.71 10.51 19.31
N GLU A 202 10.56 11.14 19.14
CA GLU A 202 10.04 12.14 20.07
C GLU A 202 8.83 11.67 20.89
N LYS A 203 8.09 10.65 20.43
CA LYS A 203 6.81 10.19 21.01
C LYS A 203 5.73 11.29 21.07
N ASP A 204 5.86 12.34 20.21
CA ASP A 204 4.95 13.48 20.16
C ASP A 204 3.83 13.25 19.14
N PHE A 205 2.60 13.01 19.62
CA PHE A 205 1.42 12.84 18.79
C PHE A 205 0.98 14.14 18.10
N ASP A 206 1.28 15.29 18.66
CA ASP A 206 0.89 16.58 18.08
C ASP A 206 1.80 16.90 16.88
N GLU A 207 3.11 16.57 16.96
CA GLU A 207 4.00 16.65 15.80
C GLU A 207 3.62 15.66 14.70
N VAL A 208 3.31 14.41 15.06
CA VAL A 208 2.79 13.42 14.11
C VAL A 208 1.57 13.99 13.36
N ARG A 209 0.63 14.62 14.05
CA ARG A 209 -0.56 15.20 13.41
C ARG A 209 -0.22 16.37 12.48
N ARG A 210 0.79 17.18 12.82
CA ARG A 210 1.30 18.24 11.93
C ARG A 210 1.91 17.65 10.66
N ILE A 211 2.69 16.58 10.78
CA ILE A 211 3.27 15.86 9.63
C ILE A 211 2.18 15.30 8.74
N GLN A 212 1.19 14.62 9.31
CA GLN A 212 0.09 14.04 8.54
C GLN A 212 -0.71 15.09 7.76
N LYS A 213 -0.96 16.26 8.36
CA LYS A 213 -1.61 17.39 7.67
C LYS A 213 -0.77 17.87 6.49
N ARG A 214 0.55 18.04 6.66
CA ARG A 214 1.46 18.43 5.56
C ARG A 214 1.46 17.41 4.42
N ILE A 215 1.39 16.10 4.75
CA ILE A 215 1.31 15.03 3.74
C ILE A 215 0.00 15.15 2.95
N LEU A 216 -1.14 15.32 3.62
CA LEU A 216 -2.44 15.47 2.97
C LEU A 216 -2.49 16.73 2.08
N GLU A 217 -1.97 17.85 2.57
CA GLU A 217 -1.83 19.09 1.79
C GLU A 217 -0.94 18.91 0.56
N ALA A 218 0.19 18.19 0.69
CA ALA A 218 1.07 17.88 -0.43
C ALA A 218 0.36 17.04 -1.50
N TYR A 219 -0.47 16.07 -1.12
CA TYR A 219 -1.27 15.29 -2.07
C TYR A 219 -2.29 16.17 -2.82
N GLU A 220 -2.96 17.09 -2.13
CA GLU A 220 -3.89 18.02 -2.79
C GLU A 220 -3.19 19.00 -3.75
N GLN A 221 -1.94 19.39 -3.43
CA GLN A 221 -1.11 20.18 -4.35
C GLN A 221 -0.70 19.36 -5.58
N ASP A 222 -0.36 18.07 -5.40
CA ASP A 222 -0.06 17.17 -6.51
C ASP A 222 -1.24 17.02 -7.48
N PHE A 223 -2.49 17.03 -6.98
CA PHE A 223 -3.68 17.05 -7.85
C PHE A 223 -3.64 18.24 -8.80
N SER A 224 -3.30 19.42 -8.28
CA SER A 224 -3.27 20.66 -9.07
C SER A 224 -2.07 20.72 -10.04
N LYS A 225 -0.94 20.08 -9.68
CA LYS A 225 0.30 20.12 -10.47
C LYS A 225 0.30 19.12 -11.61
N HIS A 226 -0.26 17.94 -11.40
CA HIS A 226 -0.04 16.80 -12.30
C HIS A 226 -1.29 16.22 -12.92
N ALA A 227 -2.47 16.47 -12.38
CA ALA A 227 -3.71 16.01 -13.00
C ALA A 227 -4.20 17.00 -14.06
N PRO A 228 -4.97 16.54 -15.07
CA PRO A 228 -5.67 17.44 -15.99
C PRO A 228 -6.54 18.42 -15.23
N ASN A 229 -6.50 19.71 -15.60
CA ASN A 229 -7.20 20.80 -14.89
C ASN A 229 -8.67 20.52 -14.64
N GLU A 230 -9.35 19.90 -15.60
CA GLU A 230 -10.77 19.51 -15.50
C GLU A 230 -11.04 18.40 -14.48
N SER A 231 -10.03 17.61 -14.14
CA SER A 231 -10.12 16.50 -13.17
C SER A 231 -9.85 16.93 -11.74
N VAL A 232 -9.12 18.03 -11.51
CA VAL A 232 -8.71 18.50 -10.18
C VAL A 232 -9.89 18.70 -9.21
N PRO A 233 -11.00 19.38 -9.59
CA PRO A 233 -12.15 19.51 -8.70
C PRO A 233 -12.77 18.16 -8.33
N LYS A 234 -12.83 17.24 -9.28
CA LYS A 234 -13.42 15.89 -9.09
C LYS A 234 -12.54 15.04 -8.18
N LEU A 235 -11.20 15.12 -8.32
CA LEU A 235 -10.23 14.48 -7.44
C LEU A 235 -10.42 14.92 -5.98
N ARG A 236 -10.47 16.23 -5.75
CA ARG A 236 -10.71 16.78 -4.40
C ARG A 236 -12.05 16.35 -3.83
N MET A 237 -13.11 16.36 -4.64
CA MET A 237 -14.43 15.91 -4.20
C MET A 237 -14.44 14.46 -3.78
N ILE A 238 -13.85 13.55 -4.59
CA ILE A 238 -13.72 12.13 -4.22
C ILE A 238 -12.90 12.00 -2.95
N TRP A 239 -11.68 12.58 -2.93
CA TRP A 239 -10.74 12.48 -1.82
C TRP A 239 -11.37 12.89 -0.49
N ASN A 240 -12.01 14.07 -0.45
CA ASN A 240 -12.65 14.60 0.75
C ASN A 240 -13.93 13.84 1.14
N SER A 241 -14.55 13.08 0.23
CA SER A 241 -15.74 12.27 0.53
C SER A 241 -15.41 10.92 1.19
N ILE A 242 -14.17 10.41 1.09
CA ILE A 242 -13.80 9.07 1.56
C ILE A 242 -14.17 8.84 3.02
N PRO A 243 -13.85 9.73 3.99
CA PRO A 243 -14.23 9.53 5.37
C PRO A 243 -15.73 9.34 5.57
N SER A 244 -16.56 10.16 4.92
CA SER A 244 -18.02 10.06 5.02
C SER A 244 -18.60 8.86 4.29
N GLN A 245 -17.92 8.33 3.28
CA GLN A 245 -18.29 7.08 2.61
C GLN A 245 -18.04 5.87 3.52
N LEU A 246 -16.88 5.85 4.21
CA LEU A 246 -16.49 4.78 5.11
C LEU A 246 -17.35 4.76 6.39
N ALA A 247 -17.77 5.91 6.89
CA ALA A 247 -18.64 6.03 8.08
C ALA A 247 -20.07 5.47 7.88
N LYS A 248 -20.40 4.94 6.70
CA LYS A 248 -21.71 4.32 6.44
C LYS A 248 -21.70 2.84 6.78
N GLU A 249 -22.84 2.33 7.17
CA GLU A 249 -23.03 0.93 7.58
C GLU A 249 -22.50 -0.07 6.53
N ASN A 250 -22.78 0.14 5.24
CA ASN A 250 -22.34 -0.76 4.17
C ASN A 250 -21.06 -0.31 3.44
N LYS A 251 -20.51 0.88 3.78
CA LYS A 251 -19.26 1.45 3.23
C LYS A 251 -19.14 1.45 1.68
N LYS A 252 -20.23 1.13 0.98
CA LYS A 252 -20.26 1.18 -0.49
C LYS A 252 -20.11 2.62 -0.95
N PHE A 253 -19.20 2.85 -1.92
CA PHE A 253 -19.02 4.18 -2.49
C PHE A 253 -20.26 4.65 -3.25
N ILE A 254 -20.77 5.82 -2.91
CA ILE A 254 -21.99 6.42 -3.46
C ILE A 254 -21.64 7.76 -4.10
N TYR A 255 -21.72 7.86 -5.42
CA TYR A 255 -21.41 9.10 -6.14
C TYR A 255 -22.29 10.28 -5.72
N GLY A 256 -23.57 10.03 -5.39
CA GLY A 256 -24.47 11.06 -4.89
C GLY A 256 -24.03 11.75 -3.60
N LEU A 257 -23.12 11.13 -2.81
CA LEU A 257 -22.51 11.76 -1.63
C LEU A 257 -21.33 12.66 -2.00
N VAL A 258 -20.71 12.44 -3.14
CA VAL A 258 -19.65 13.34 -3.63
C VAL A 258 -20.29 14.66 -4.07
N ARG A 259 -21.41 14.56 -4.79
CA ARG A 259 -22.24 15.68 -5.23
C ARG A 259 -23.62 15.17 -5.62
N GLU A 260 -24.68 15.93 -5.31
CA GLU A 260 -26.04 15.62 -5.77
C GLU A 260 -26.09 15.49 -7.30
N GLY A 261 -26.71 14.43 -7.82
CA GLY A 261 -26.78 14.12 -9.24
C GLY A 261 -25.50 13.59 -9.89
N ALA A 262 -24.42 13.36 -9.12
CA ALA A 262 -23.18 12.80 -9.64
C ALA A 262 -23.35 11.40 -10.23
N ARG A 263 -22.74 11.17 -11.40
CA ARG A 263 -22.75 9.89 -12.11
C ARG A 263 -21.35 9.30 -12.19
N ALA A 264 -21.23 7.97 -12.18
CA ALA A 264 -19.96 7.26 -12.24
C ALA A 264 -19.06 7.76 -13.39
N LYS A 265 -19.62 7.90 -14.60
CA LYS A 265 -18.90 8.36 -15.80
C LYS A 265 -18.20 9.72 -15.66
N ASP A 266 -18.71 10.59 -14.78
CA ASP A 266 -18.17 11.95 -14.61
C ASP A 266 -16.94 11.96 -13.71
N TYR A 267 -16.71 10.89 -12.95
CA TYR A 267 -15.63 10.74 -11.94
C TYR A 267 -14.66 9.60 -12.24
N GLU A 268 -14.86 8.86 -13.33
CA GLU A 268 -14.07 7.67 -13.65
C GLU A 268 -12.58 7.98 -13.79
N SER A 269 -12.22 9.01 -14.55
CA SER A 269 -10.82 9.44 -14.73
C SER A 269 -10.17 9.88 -13.41
N ALA A 270 -10.92 10.59 -12.56
CA ALA A 270 -10.43 11.00 -11.25
C ALA A 270 -10.26 9.80 -10.30
N MET A 271 -11.16 8.81 -10.34
CA MET A 271 -11.02 7.59 -9.57
C MET A 271 -9.80 6.79 -10.01
N MET A 272 -9.60 6.61 -11.32
CA MET A 272 -8.41 5.94 -11.87
C MET A 272 -7.14 6.66 -11.44
N TRP A 273 -7.12 7.99 -11.51
CA TRP A 273 -5.96 8.77 -11.10
C TRP A 273 -5.57 8.51 -9.63
N LEU A 274 -6.54 8.53 -8.70
CA LEU A 274 -6.28 8.26 -7.28
C LEU A 274 -5.78 6.83 -7.04
N THR A 275 -6.32 5.85 -7.75
CA THR A 275 -5.87 4.44 -7.64
C THR A 275 -4.48 4.24 -8.23
N ASP A 276 -4.20 4.82 -9.40
CA ASP A 276 -2.92 4.67 -10.12
C ASP A 276 -1.76 5.37 -9.38
N CYS A 277 -2.06 6.46 -8.64
CA CYS A 277 -1.11 7.09 -7.74
C CYS A 277 -0.88 6.31 -6.44
N GLY A 278 -1.69 5.29 -6.16
CA GLY A 278 -1.63 4.52 -4.92
C GLY A 278 -2.12 5.28 -3.68
N LEU A 279 -2.91 6.34 -3.86
CA LEU A 279 -3.48 7.12 -2.76
C LEU A 279 -4.71 6.48 -2.15
N VAL A 280 -5.39 5.63 -2.93
CA VAL A 280 -6.57 4.89 -2.50
C VAL A 280 -6.52 3.43 -2.95
N HIS A 281 -7.14 2.57 -2.17
CA HIS A 281 -7.40 1.18 -2.50
C HIS A 281 -8.88 1.00 -2.83
N LYS A 282 -9.17 0.53 -4.02
CA LYS A 282 -10.51 0.18 -4.45
C LYS A 282 -10.75 -1.30 -4.24
N VAL A 283 -11.68 -1.65 -3.34
CA VAL A 283 -12.09 -3.03 -3.06
C VAL A 283 -13.44 -3.25 -3.72
N THR A 284 -13.48 -4.10 -4.75
CA THR A 284 -14.67 -4.33 -5.57
C THR A 284 -15.53 -5.44 -4.98
N ARG A 285 -16.85 -5.32 -5.12
CA ARG A 285 -17.81 -6.36 -4.75
C ARG A 285 -17.68 -7.55 -5.68
N VAL A 286 -17.85 -8.76 -5.13
CA VAL A 286 -18.12 -9.96 -5.92
C VAL A 286 -19.48 -10.54 -5.57
N SER A 287 -20.20 -11.03 -6.59
CA SER A 287 -21.52 -11.66 -6.44
C SER A 287 -21.44 -13.14 -6.08
N VAL A 288 -20.29 -13.78 -6.39
CA VAL A 288 -20.00 -15.20 -6.09
C VAL A 288 -18.67 -15.28 -5.34
N GLY A 289 -18.68 -16.00 -4.23
CA GLY A 289 -17.52 -16.10 -3.32
C GLY A 289 -16.60 -17.29 -3.58
N ARG A 290 -16.27 -17.59 -4.84
CA ARG A 290 -15.35 -18.69 -5.22
C ARG A 290 -14.47 -18.27 -6.39
N LEU A 291 -13.33 -18.91 -6.54
CA LEU A 291 -12.40 -18.67 -7.65
C LEU A 291 -13.03 -18.95 -9.03
N PRO A 292 -12.65 -18.18 -10.05
CA PRO A 292 -11.84 -16.97 -9.96
C PRO A 292 -12.71 -15.76 -9.58
N LEU A 293 -12.40 -15.07 -8.47
CA LEU A 293 -13.21 -13.95 -7.96
C LEU A 293 -13.40 -12.84 -8.98
N LYS A 294 -12.37 -12.56 -9.76
CA LYS A 294 -12.39 -11.52 -10.81
C LYS A 294 -13.49 -11.72 -11.86
N ALA A 295 -13.89 -12.96 -12.14
CA ALA A 295 -14.98 -13.25 -13.08
C ALA A 295 -16.37 -12.84 -12.54
N TYR A 296 -16.49 -12.63 -11.24
CA TYR A 296 -17.73 -12.30 -10.54
C TYR A 296 -17.76 -10.88 -10.01
N GLU A 297 -16.82 -10.03 -10.46
CA GLU A 297 -16.74 -8.63 -10.06
C GLU A 297 -17.97 -7.82 -10.49
N ASP A 298 -18.53 -7.09 -9.55
CA ASP A 298 -19.46 -6.02 -9.82
C ASP A 298 -18.71 -4.68 -9.76
N ILE A 299 -18.20 -4.25 -10.90
CA ILE A 299 -17.38 -3.03 -11.01
C ILE A 299 -18.12 -1.74 -10.58
N LYS A 300 -19.46 -1.80 -10.48
CA LYS A 300 -20.31 -0.66 -10.06
C LYS A 300 -20.46 -0.58 -8.53
N ALA A 301 -20.05 -1.63 -7.82
CA ALA A 301 -20.13 -1.69 -6.38
C ALA A 301 -18.74 -1.91 -5.78
N PHE A 302 -18.22 -0.91 -5.07
CA PHE A 302 -16.90 -0.98 -4.45
C PHE A 302 -16.85 -0.15 -3.17
N LYS A 303 -15.90 -0.46 -2.31
CA LYS A 303 -15.48 0.34 -1.17
C LYS A 303 -14.18 1.07 -1.54
N LEU A 304 -13.95 2.26 -1.00
CA LEU A 304 -12.76 3.05 -1.27
C LEU A 304 -12.07 3.37 0.06
N PHE A 305 -10.83 2.94 0.18
CA PHE A 305 -10.00 3.11 1.37
C PHE A 305 -8.82 4.02 1.06
N VAL A 306 -8.37 4.80 2.04
CA VAL A 306 -7.13 5.61 1.93
C VAL A 306 -5.91 4.69 2.04
N LEU A 307 -4.76 5.13 1.55
CA LEU A 307 -3.53 4.34 1.62
C LEU A 307 -3.04 4.08 3.05
N ASP A 308 -3.44 4.88 4.04
CA ASP A 308 -2.88 4.84 5.39
C ASP A 308 -3.92 5.18 6.47
N VAL A 309 -3.93 4.38 7.54
CA VAL A 309 -4.89 4.53 8.67
C VAL A 309 -4.67 5.82 9.46
N GLY A 310 -3.42 6.25 9.64
CA GLY A 310 -3.10 7.50 10.34
C GLY A 310 -3.55 8.73 9.56
N LEU A 311 -3.41 8.70 8.23
CA LEU A 311 -3.92 9.75 7.35
C LEU A 311 -5.46 9.79 7.37
N LEU A 312 -6.15 8.64 7.35
CA LEU A 312 -7.60 8.60 7.51
C LEU A 312 -8.02 9.23 8.86
N GLY A 313 -7.33 8.86 9.95
CA GLY A 313 -7.55 9.46 11.27
C GLY A 313 -7.33 10.98 11.29
N CYS A 314 -6.36 11.48 10.51
CA CYS A 314 -6.13 12.90 10.33
C CYS A 314 -7.26 13.59 9.55
N MET A 315 -7.74 12.98 8.47
CA MET A 315 -8.84 13.51 7.64
C MET A 315 -10.14 13.67 8.43
N VAL A 316 -10.43 12.77 9.37
CA VAL A 316 -11.62 12.86 10.25
C VAL A 316 -11.38 13.72 11.49
N GLY A 317 -10.20 14.28 11.68
CA GLY A 317 -9.89 15.09 12.87
C GLY A 317 -9.81 14.29 14.18
N LEU A 318 -9.49 12.98 14.10
CA LEU A 318 -9.40 12.12 15.27
C LEU A 318 -8.36 12.63 16.27
N SER A 319 -8.78 12.93 17.49
CA SER A 319 -7.86 13.42 18.52
C SER A 319 -7.13 12.28 19.24
N LYS A 320 -5.92 12.57 19.73
CA LYS A 320 -5.14 11.61 20.52
C LYS A 320 -5.91 11.11 21.76
N LYS A 321 -6.67 11.99 22.41
CA LYS A 321 -7.45 11.66 23.61
C LYS A 321 -8.51 10.59 23.33
N VAL A 322 -9.24 10.73 22.24
CA VAL A 322 -10.28 9.77 21.81
C VAL A 322 -9.70 8.39 21.57
N LEU A 323 -8.53 8.33 20.92
CA LEU A 323 -7.90 7.05 20.58
C LEU A 323 -7.25 6.35 21.78
N LEU A 324 -6.56 7.11 22.64
CA LEU A 324 -5.77 6.56 23.75
C LEU A 324 -6.61 6.26 24.97
N ASP A 325 -7.57 7.12 25.31
CA ASP A 325 -8.39 7.01 26.50
C ASP A 325 -9.62 6.08 26.34
N GLY A 326 -9.90 5.63 25.10
CA GLY A 326 -10.97 4.66 24.84
C GLY A 326 -12.39 5.21 25.01
N ASN A 327 -12.64 6.48 24.72
CA ASN A 327 -13.95 7.13 24.82
C ASN A 327 -14.97 6.59 23.80
N ASP A 328 -16.27 6.71 24.14
CA ASP A 328 -17.41 6.25 23.31
C ASP A 328 -17.41 6.81 21.87
N LEU A 329 -16.86 8.02 21.65
CA LEU A 329 -16.64 8.61 20.33
C LEU A 329 -15.68 7.80 19.45
N PHE A 330 -14.73 7.07 20.06
CA PHE A 330 -13.86 6.15 19.32
C PHE A 330 -14.61 4.88 18.91
N VAL A 331 -15.62 4.49 19.67
CA VAL A 331 -16.41 3.28 19.42
C VAL A 331 -17.15 3.39 18.09
N GLU A 332 -17.69 4.56 17.74
CA GLU A 332 -18.48 4.76 16.51
C GLU A 332 -17.61 4.69 15.23
N PHE A 333 -16.43 5.29 15.23
CA PHE A 333 -15.50 5.28 14.08
C PHE A 333 -14.46 4.15 14.12
N LYS A 334 -14.40 3.40 15.22
CA LYS A 334 -13.45 2.31 15.45
C LYS A 334 -13.56 1.19 14.41
N GLY A 335 -14.77 0.87 13.96
CA GLY A 335 -15.02 -0.12 12.94
C GLY A 335 -14.34 0.24 11.61
N ASP A 336 -14.44 1.50 11.20
CA ASP A 336 -13.92 2.01 9.94
C ASP A 336 -12.39 2.05 9.94
N LEU A 337 -11.77 2.52 11.03
CA LEU A 337 -10.32 2.48 11.21
C LEU A 337 -9.80 1.05 11.24
N THR A 338 -10.56 0.11 11.82
CA THR A 338 -10.14 -1.28 11.91
C THR A 338 -10.17 -1.97 10.54
N GLU A 339 -11.20 -1.75 9.72
CA GLU A 339 -11.21 -2.26 8.35
C GLU A 339 -10.12 -1.61 7.48
N GLN A 340 -9.93 -0.29 7.62
CA GLN A 340 -8.83 0.43 6.96
C GLN A 340 -7.46 -0.16 7.33
N TYR A 341 -7.23 -0.41 8.62
CA TYR A 341 -6.02 -1.04 9.12
C TYR A 341 -5.82 -2.45 8.54
N VAL A 342 -6.86 -3.29 8.62
CA VAL A 342 -6.78 -4.67 8.12
C VAL A 342 -6.45 -4.69 6.63
N LEU A 343 -7.13 -3.87 5.81
CA LEU A 343 -6.81 -3.76 4.39
C LEU A 343 -5.35 -3.31 4.18
N GLN A 344 -4.90 -2.29 4.90
CA GLN A 344 -3.53 -1.77 4.79
C GLN A 344 -2.48 -2.85 5.07
N GLN A 345 -2.72 -3.75 6.03
CA GLN A 345 -1.80 -4.86 6.29
C GLN A 345 -1.86 -5.90 5.17
N LEU A 346 -3.06 -6.27 4.71
CA LEU A 346 -3.25 -7.32 3.71
C LEU A 346 -2.71 -6.94 2.32
N VAL A 347 -2.80 -5.69 1.90
CA VAL A 347 -2.28 -5.25 0.59
C VAL A 347 -0.76 -5.29 0.49
N THR A 348 -0.03 -5.37 1.61
CA THR A 348 1.43 -5.56 1.60
C THR A 348 1.86 -6.89 1.00
N HIS A 349 0.95 -7.87 0.97
CA HIS A 349 1.09 -9.12 0.22
C HIS A 349 0.74 -8.89 -1.25
N SER A 350 1.70 -8.46 -2.04
CA SER A 350 1.52 -7.94 -3.41
C SER A 350 0.90 -8.92 -4.41
N GLU A 351 0.84 -10.21 -4.08
CA GLU A 351 0.26 -11.24 -4.95
C GLU A 351 -1.23 -11.48 -4.69
N TRP A 352 -1.77 -10.92 -3.60
CA TRP A 352 -3.16 -11.11 -3.22
C TRP A 352 -4.05 -10.04 -3.81
N SER A 353 -5.28 -10.43 -4.21
CA SER A 353 -6.31 -9.49 -4.63
C SER A 353 -7.42 -9.42 -3.58
N MET A 354 -7.87 -8.19 -3.30
CA MET A 354 -8.86 -7.91 -2.27
C MET A 354 -10.22 -7.60 -2.89
N TYR A 355 -11.23 -8.30 -2.42
CA TYR A 355 -12.64 -8.10 -2.77
C TYR A 355 -13.48 -8.03 -1.50
N TYR A 356 -14.75 -7.68 -1.61
CA TYR A 356 -15.73 -7.93 -0.56
C TYR A 356 -16.95 -8.67 -1.14
N TYR A 357 -17.70 -9.35 -0.29
CA TYR A 357 -18.84 -10.12 -0.72
C TYR A 357 -20.14 -9.55 -0.13
N THR A 358 -21.16 -9.41 -0.96
CA THR A 358 -22.54 -9.30 -0.52
C THR A 358 -23.41 -10.18 -1.40
N ASN A 359 -24.37 -10.88 -0.77
CA ASN A 359 -25.39 -11.58 -1.52
C ASN A 359 -26.36 -10.58 -2.18
N ASP A 360 -27.19 -11.08 -3.11
CA ASP A 360 -28.05 -10.22 -3.96
C ASP A 360 -29.08 -9.42 -3.18
N ASN A 361 -29.56 -9.94 -2.03
CA ASN A 361 -30.53 -9.24 -1.18
C ASN A 361 -29.87 -8.42 -0.04
N GLY A 362 -28.53 -8.33 0.00
CA GLY A 362 -27.81 -7.53 0.98
C GLY A 362 -27.81 -8.07 2.42
N SER A 363 -28.37 -9.26 2.66
CA SER A 363 -28.49 -9.82 4.02
C SER A 363 -27.24 -10.50 4.55
N CYS A 364 -26.25 -10.71 3.70
CA CYS A 364 -24.96 -11.32 4.03
C CYS A 364 -23.84 -10.47 3.42
N GLU A 365 -22.99 -9.90 4.26
CA GLU A 365 -21.79 -9.17 3.83
C GLU A 365 -20.58 -9.76 4.56
N VAL A 366 -19.47 -9.99 3.82
CA VAL A 366 -18.15 -10.34 4.34
C VAL A 366 -17.21 -9.21 3.98
N ASP A 367 -16.50 -8.67 4.96
CA ASP A 367 -15.71 -7.43 4.83
C ASP A 367 -14.63 -7.55 3.78
N PHE A 368 -13.87 -8.68 3.76
CA PHE A 368 -12.88 -8.96 2.73
C PHE A 368 -12.95 -10.42 2.28
N LEU A 369 -12.80 -10.61 0.98
CA LEU A 369 -12.41 -11.89 0.38
C LEU A 369 -11.00 -11.73 -0.17
N VAL A 370 -10.07 -12.46 0.41
CA VAL A 370 -8.67 -12.48 0.00
C VAL A 370 -8.49 -13.58 -1.03
N ASP A 371 -8.21 -13.20 -2.28
CA ASP A 371 -7.83 -14.12 -3.35
C ASP A 371 -6.32 -14.31 -3.31
N THR A 372 -5.87 -15.49 -2.90
CA THR A 372 -4.45 -15.83 -2.84
C THR A 372 -3.92 -16.43 -4.15
N GLY A 373 -4.78 -16.54 -5.18
CA GLY A 373 -4.52 -17.23 -6.44
C GLY A 373 -4.83 -18.74 -6.36
N GLU A 374 -4.79 -19.35 -5.18
CA GLU A 374 -5.06 -20.77 -4.97
C GLU A 374 -6.37 -21.00 -4.19
N THR A 375 -6.65 -20.13 -3.25
CA THR A 375 -7.82 -20.21 -2.37
C THR A 375 -8.45 -18.85 -2.14
N VAL A 376 -9.71 -18.86 -1.69
CA VAL A 376 -10.40 -17.65 -1.19
C VAL A 376 -10.47 -17.74 0.32
N VAL A 377 -9.91 -16.74 1.01
CA VAL A 377 -9.99 -16.61 2.46
C VAL A 377 -10.97 -15.48 2.80
N PRO A 378 -12.18 -15.80 3.30
CA PRO A 378 -13.10 -14.79 3.80
C PRO A 378 -12.60 -14.27 5.14
N VAL A 379 -12.54 -12.94 5.28
CA VAL A 379 -12.08 -12.23 6.48
C VAL A 379 -13.18 -11.31 6.96
N GLU A 380 -13.65 -11.55 8.17
CA GLU A 380 -14.58 -10.70 8.91
C GLU A 380 -13.81 -9.86 9.93
N VAL A 381 -14.03 -8.56 9.92
CA VAL A 381 -13.33 -7.62 10.80
C VAL A 381 -14.25 -7.20 11.94
N LYS A 382 -13.78 -7.34 13.18
CA LYS A 382 -14.51 -6.92 14.39
C LYS A 382 -13.64 -5.99 15.23
N ALA A 383 -14.07 -4.75 15.37
CA ALA A 383 -13.36 -3.76 16.18
C ALA A 383 -13.46 -4.05 17.69
N GLU A 384 -14.44 -4.85 18.10
CA GLU A 384 -14.80 -5.11 19.50
C GLU A 384 -14.75 -6.60 19.90
N VAL A 385 -15.21 -6.82 21.13
CA VAL A 385 -15.28 -8.14 21.77
C VAL A 385 -16.51 -8.94 21.30
N ASN A 386 -17.49 -8.30 20.65
CA ASN A 386 -18.69 -8.98 20.15
C ASN A 386 -18.36 -9.83 18.92
N LEU A 387 -18.41 -11.14 19.10
CA LEU A 387 -17.91 -12.13 18.15
C LEU A 387 -18.99 -12.72 17.23
N ARG A 388 -20.17 -12.11 17.15
CA ARG A 388 -21.21 -12.63 16.23
C ARG A 388 -20.75 -12.44 14.77
N ALA A 389 -20.49 -13.55 14.08
CA ALA A 389 -20.09 -13.59 12.68
C ALA A 389 -21.17 -14.31 11.84
N LYS A 390 -22.42 -13.82 11.89
CA LYS A 390 -23.56 -14.47 11.21
C LYS A 390 -23.34 -14.48 9.68
N SER A 391 -22.94 -13.38 9.11
CA SER A 391 -22.66 -13.27 7.67
C SER A 391 -21.53 -14.21 7.23
N LEU A 392 -20.43 -14.21 8.00
CA LEU A 392 -19.30 -15.09 7.71
C LEU A 392 -19.74 -16.58 7.76
N ARG A 393 -20.57 -16.95 8.75
CA ARG A 393 -21.09 -18.31 8.85
C ARG A 393 -21.96 -18.68 7.65
N MET A 394 -22.88 -17.80 7.22
CA MET A 394 -23.69 -18.00 6.03
C MET A 394 -22.83 -18.17 4.77
N TYR A 395 -21.74 -17.39 4.67
CA TYR A 395 -20.78 -17.52 3.58
C TYR A 395 -20.09 -18.90 3.61
N VAL A 396 -19.60 -19.34 4.79
CA VAL A 396 -18.93 -20.64 4.96
C VAL A 396 -19.86 -21.80 4.63
N GLU A 397 -21.10 -21.77 5.09
CA GLU A 397 -22.11 -22.78 4.78
C GLU A 397 -22.40 -22.88 3.26
N LYS A 398 -22.34 -21.75 2.55
CA LYS A 398 -22.61 -21.70 1.10
C LYS A 398 -21.43 -22.10 0.24
N TYR A 399 -20.21 -21.71 0.60
CA TYR A 399 -19.03 -21.83 -0.26
C TYR A 399 -17.97 -22.79 0.25
N SER A 400 -18.06 -23.23 1.51
CA SER A 400 -17.16 -24.19 2.16
C SER A 400 -15.66 -23.86 1.93
N PRO A 401 -15.19 -22.62 2.23
CA PRO A 401 -13.79 -22.28 2.06
C PRO A 401 -12.90 -23.17 2.95
N VAL A 402 -11.65 -23.36 2.54
CA VAL A 402 -10.65 -24.12 3.31
C VAL A 402 -10.48 -23.53 4.72
N MET A 403 -10.56 -22.20 4.81
CA MET A 403 -10.44 -21.46 6.06
C MET A 403 -11.32 -20.21 6.02
N ALA A 404 -11.91 -19.87 7.16
CA ALA A 404 -12.53 -18.56 7.39
C ALA A 404 -11.83 -17.87 8.57
N VAL A 405 -11.60 -16.57 8.44
CA VAL A 405 -10.90 -15.77 9.45
C VAL A 405 -11.83 -14.70 9.98
N ARG A 406 -11.87 -14.58 11.29
CA ARG A 406 -12.36 -13.39 11.97
C ARG A 406 -11.17 -12.72 12.64
N THR A 407 -10.93 -11.46 12.40
CA THR A 407 -9.92 -10.68 13.12
C THR A 407 -10.58 -9.74 14.10
N SER A 408 -10.09 -9.71 15.35
CA SER A 408 -10.68 -8.95 16.43
C SER A 408 -9.67 -8.64 17.55
N MET A 409 -10.08 -7.90 18.58
CA MET A 409 -9.26 -7.68 19.81
C MET A 409 -9.22 -8.91 20.73
N GLN A 410 -9.89 -10.01 20.38
CA GLN A 410 -9.84 -11.27 21.14
C GLN A 410 -8.54 -12.03 20.85
N ASP A 411 -8.24 -12.96 21.77
CA ASP A 411 -7.08 -13.85 21.61
C ASP A 411 -7.27 -14.81 20.44
N TYR A 412 -6.17 -15.37 19.96
CA TYR A 412 -6.19 -16.42 18.95
C TYR A 412 -7.07 -17.60 19.43
N LYS A 413 -7.97 -18.04 18.56
CA LYS A 413 -8.79 -19.23 18.81
C LYS A 413 -9.11 -19.91 17.50
N LYS A 414 -8.82 -21.21 17.41
CA LYS A 414 -9.21 -22.06 16.28
C LYS A 414 -10.46 -22.85 16.65
N GLU A 415 -11.50 -22.66 15.88
CA GLU A 415 -12.75 -23.42 15.95
C GLU A 415 -12.85 -24.35 14.73
N SER A 416 -13.85 -25.22 14.65
CA SER A 416 -14.00 -26.19 13.55
C SER A 416 -14.13 -25.55 12.16
N TRP A 417 -14.68 -24.33 12.09
CA TRP A 417 -14.98 -23.64 10.82
C TRP A 417 -14.37 -22.24 10.71
N LEU A 418 -13.76 -21.74 11.80
CA LEU A 418 -13.34 -20.35 11.94
C LEU A 418 -12.06 -20.26 12.76
N VAL A 419 -11.16 -19.41 12.33
CA VAL A 419 -10.02 -18.96 13.14
C VAL A 419 -10.26 -17.51 13.56
N ASN A 420 -10.21 -17.23 14.86
CA ASN A 420 -10.08 -15.87 15.34
C ASN A 420 -8.61 -15.49 15.42
N LEU A 421 -8.18 -14.55 14.58
CA LEU A 421 -6.83 -14.02 14.56
C LEU A 421 -6.82 -12.65 15.25
N PRO A 422 -5.98 -12.41 16.26
CA PRO A 422 -5.89 -11.10 16.89
C PRO A 422 -5.55 -10.02 15.85
N LEU A 423 -6.16 -8.83 15.95
CA LEU A 423 -5.92 -7.72 15.02
C LEU A 423 -4.43 -7.40 14.85
N TYR A 424 -3.69 -7.36 15.94
CA TYR A 424 -2.25 -7.09 15.90
C TYR A 424 -1.43 -8.17 15.17
N ALA A 425 -2.01 -9.35 14.94
CA ALA A 425 -1.37 -10.46 14.25
C ALA A 425 -1.93 -10.72 12.85
N ILE A 426 -2.72 -9.81 12.27
CA ILE A 426 -3.34 -10.02 10.95
C ILE A 426 -2.32 -10.26 9.83
N GLU A 427 -1.11 -9.71 9.95
CA GLU A 427 0.00 -9.97 9.02
C GLU A 427 0.53 -11.42 9.08
N ASN A 428 0.09 -12.24 10.04
CA ASN A 428 0.41 -13.68 10.07
C ASN A 428 -0.52 -14.52 9.17
N LEU A 429 -1.49 -13.89 8.53
CA LEU A 429 -2.29 -14.57 7.50
C LEU A 429 -1.38 -14.98 6.34
N THR A 430 -1.36 -16.25 5.97
CA THR A 430 -0.58 -16.82 4.88
C THR A 430 -1.47 -17.48 3.83
N LYS A 431 -0.91 -17.86 2.68
CA LYS A 431 -1.64 -18.61 1.63
C LYS A 431 -2.19 -19.95 2.14
N GLU A 432 -1.46 -20.58 3.05
CA GLU A 432 -1.78 -21.90 3.62
C GLU A 432 -2.72 -21.81 4.83
N GLY A 433 -2.97 -20.59 5.30
CA GLY A 433 -3.75 -20.28 6.48
C GLY A 433 -2.94 -19.63 7.60
N ILE A 434 -3.19 -20.04 8.84
CA ILE A 434 -2.54 -19.52 10.05
C ILE A 434 -1.90 -20.70 10.78
#